data_2d73260c624ef8f9e68363e3478806c7
#
_entry.id   2d73260c624ef8f9e68363e3478806c7
#
_cell.length_a   1.000
_cell.length_b   1.000
_cell.length_c   1.000
_cell.angle_alpha   90.00
_cell.angle_beta   90.00
_cell.angle_gamma   90.00
#
_symmetry.space_group_name_H-M   'P 1'
#
loop_
_entity.id
_entity.type
_entity.pdbx_description
1 polymer ?
#
loop_
_entity_poly.entity_id
_entity_poly.type
_entity_poly.pdbx_seq_one_letter_code
_entity_poly.pdbx_strand_id
1 'polypeptide(L)'
;VHNISFSQKMRYRFDNLMSKGPIALIGWLGILSLILVCTAAVVLTITGLSQDDGETMNFVEAAWKSLMRTLDPGTMGGDTGWGFRIIMLGVTLGGIFIVSTLIGVLASGISSKLEDLRKGHSFVVEKNHTLILGWSEKIFPIISELLIANENQKKPVIVILGHKDKVEMEDEILTKIPDTKTTKIICRSGSTIDLNDLEIVNPHDSRSIIILSQDGSDPDISVIKSILALTNNPNRRKEPYHIVAEISDNNNKEVAEMIA
;
A
#
# COMPACT_ATOMS: atom_id res chain seq x y z
N VAL A 1 37.49 9.52 -17.80
CA VAL A 1 36.27 10.24 -17.43
C VAL A 1 35.19 9.82 -18.42
N HIS A 2 34.22 9.03 -17.96
CA HIS A 2 33.14 8.54 -18.83
C HIS A 2 32.18 9.70 -19.10
N ASN A 3 32.16 10.20 -20.32
CA ASN A 3 31.24 11.28 -20.71
C ASN A 3 29.81 10.72 -20.77
N ILE A 4 29.01 11.03 -19.75
CA ILE A 4 27.60 10.64 -19.69
C ILE A 4 26.84 11.41 -20.75
N SER A 5 26.26 10.71 -21.73
CA SER A 5 25.45 11.29 -22.82
C SER A 5 24.21 12.00 -22.27
N PHE A 6 23.75 13.04 -22.97
CA PHE A 6 22.49 13.74 -22.66
C PHE A 6 21.29 12.78 -22.59
N SER A 7 21.23 11.80 -23.51
CA SER A 7 20.20 10.74 -23.51
C SER A 7 20.22 9.90 -22.22
N GLN A 8 21.42 9.54 -21.72
CA GLN A 8 21.56 8.79 -20.47
C GLN A 8 21.12 9.60 -19.26
N LYS A 9 21.39 10.91 -19.24
CA LYS A 9 20.91 11.82 -18.17
C LYS A 9 19.39 11.97 -18.19
N MET A 10 18.79 12.07 -19.37
CA MET A 10 17.33 12.16 -19.52
C MET A 10 16.65 10.87 -19.06
N ARG A 11 17.18 9.72 -19.50
CA ARG A 11 16.67 8.41 -19.09
C ARG A 11 16.75 8.23 -17.57
N TYR A 12 17.89 8.55 -16.97
CA TYR A 12 18.07 8.47 -15.51
C TYR A 12 17.08 9.38 -14.76
N ARG A 13 16.84 10.61 -15.24
CA ARG A 13 15.84 11.51 -14.64
C ARG A 13 14.42 10.96 -14.78
N PHE A 14 14.11 10.38 -15.94
CA PHE A 14 12.82 9.75 -16.19
C PHE A 14 12.61 8.54 -15.29
N ASP A 15 13.60 7.65 -15.20
CA ASP A 15 13.55 6.46 -14.33
C ASP A 15 13.39 6.85 -12.85
N ASN A 16 14.14 7.87 -12.39
CA ASN A 16 13.99 8.40 -11.03
C ASN A 16 12.63 9.09 -10.78
N LEU A 17 12.01 9.66 -11.80
CA LEU A 17 10.68 10.24 -11.69
C LEU A 17 9.63 9.13 -11.59
N MET A 18 9.76 8.10 -12.42
CA MET A 18 8.89 6.93 -12.44
C MET A 18 8.93 6.15 -11.12
N SER A 19 10.10 6.08 -10.49
CA SER A 19 10.28 5.39 -9.20
C SER A 19 9.61 6.09 -8.00
N LYS A 20 9.19 7.37 -8.15
CA LYS A 20 8.52 8.13 -7.07
C LYS A 20 7.05 7.80 -6.88
N GLY A 21 6.53 6.82 -7.63
CA GLY A 21 5.17 6.32 -7.48
C GLY A 21 4.10 7.08 -8.28
N PRO A 22 2.80 6.72 -8.13
CA PRO A 22 1.70 7.23 -8.94
C PRO A 22 1.54 8.76 -8.95
N ILE A 23 1.83 9.42 -7.82
CA ILE A 23 1.68 10.89 -7.68
C ILE A 23 2.61 11.64 -8.64
N ALA A 24 3.85 11.17 -8.79
CA ALA A 24 4.82 11.79 -9.69
C ALA A 24 4.42 11.61 -11.17
N LEU A 25 3.84 10.45 -11.50
CA LEU A 25 3.30 10.19 -12.83
C LEU A 25 2.13 11.11 -13.18
N ILE A 26 1.20 11.31 -12.24
CA ILE A 26 0.06 12.24 -12.41
C ILE A 26 0.58 13.67 -12.65
N GLY A 27 1.56 14.12 -11.86
CA GLY A 27 2.19 15.44 -12.05
C GLY A 27 2.83 15.59 -13.43
N TRP A 28 3.52 14.54 -13.91
CA TRP A 28 4.11 14.52 -15.24
C TRP A 28 3.06 14.59 -16.38
N LEU A 29 1.98 13.81 -16.23
CA LEU A 29 0.86 13.86 -17.18
C LEU A 29 0.19 15.24 -17.21
N GLY A 30 0.08 15.92 -16.06
CA GLY A 30 -0.40 17.31 -15.99
C GLY A 30 0.50 18.29 -16.76
N ILE A 31 1.82 18.15 -16.62
CA ILE A 31 2.79 18.97 -17.39
C ILE A 31 2.68 18.68 -18.90
N LEU A 32 2.56 17.39 -19.26
CA LEU A 32 2.41 17.00 -20.67
C LEU A 32 1.11 17.56 -21.28
N SER A 33 0.00 17.51 -20.52
CA SER A 33 -1.27 18.12 -20.92
C SER A 33 -1.15 19.63 -21.11
N LEU A 34 -0.47 20.31 -20.19
CA LEU A 34 -0.25 21.75 -20.31
C LEU A 34 0.58 22.11 -21.55
N ILE A 35 1.63 21.33 -21.83
CA ILE A 35 2.46 21.51 -23.03
C ILE A 35 1.60 21.30 -24.30
N LEU A 36 0.78 20.25 -24.34
CA LEU A 36 -0.10 19.96 -25.47
C LEU A 36 -1.07 21.12 -25.72
N VAL A 37 -1.76 21.59 -24.68
CA VAL A 37 -2.72 22.69 -24.74
C VAL A 37 -2.06 24.00 -25.19
N CYS A 38 -0.93 24.37 -24.56
CA CYS A 38 -0.22 25.60 -24.91
C CYS A 38 0.34 25.57 -26.33
N THR A 39 0.89 24.42 -26.77
CA THR A 39 1.42 24.27 -28.13
C THR A 39 0.30 24.41 -29.16
N ALA A 40 -0.83 23.76 -28.95
CA ALA A 40 -1.99 23.89 -29.85
C ALA A 40 -2.52 25.32 -29.87
N ALA A 41 -2.63 25.98 -28.71
CA ALA A 41 -3.08 27.37 -28.62
C ALA A 41 -2.15 28.32 -29.36
N VAL A 42 -0.84 28.17 -29.24
CA VAL A 42 0.15 28.97 -29.99
C VAL A 42 -0.01 28.75 -31.48
N VAL A 43 -0.10 27.51 -31.94
CA VAL A 43 -0.27 27.18 -33.36
C VAL A 43 -1.55 27.78 -33.92
N LEU A 44 -2.68 27.63 -33.25
CA LEU A 44 -3.97 28.20 -33.69
C LEU A 44 -3.95 29.72 -33.73
N THR A 45 -3.34 30.38 -32.74
CA THR A 45 -3.24 31.83 -32.69
C THR A 45 -2.33 32.38 -33.82
N ILE A 46 -1.19 31.72 -34.09
CA ILE A 46 -0.25 32.15 -35.13
C ILE A 46 -0.83 31.92 -36.54
N THR A 47 -1.51 30.78 -36.74
CA THR A 47 -2.08 30.43 -38.04
C THR A 47 -3.40 31.15 -38.35
N GLY A 48 -4.02 31.77 -37.33
CA GLY A 48 -5.33 32.40 -37.47
C GLY A 48 -6.47 31.43 -37.75
N LEU A 49 -6.24 30.13 -37.56
CA LEU A 49 -7.26 29.10 -37.77
C LEU A 49 -8.26 29.11 -36.62
N SER A 50 -9.54 29.17 -36.94
CA SER A 50 -10.63 29.15 -35.96
C SER A 50 -11.69 28.12 -36.35
N GLN A 51 -12.57 27.82 -35.38
CA GLN A 51 -13.71 26.93 -35.59
C GLN A 51 -14.75 27.54 -36.50
N ASP A 52 -14.93 28.86 -36.44
CA ASP A 52 -15.87 29.62 -37.28
C ASP A 52 -15.09 30.46 -38.32
N ASP A 53 -15.44 30.32 -39.59
CA ASP A 53 -14.80 31.07 -40.69
C ASP A 53 -15.02 32.56 -40.49
N GLY A 54 -13.96 33.31 -40.10
CA GLY A 54 -13.95 34.75 -40.01
C GLY A 54 -13.63 35.36 -38.65
N GLU A 55 -13.58 34.60 -37.55
CA GLU A 55 -13.15 35.11 -36.25
C GLU A 55 -11.70 34.71 -35.95
N THR A 56 -10.87 35.72 -35.61
CA THR A 56 -9.53 35.45 -35.12
C THR A 56 -9.58 35.03 -33.64
N MET A 57 -9.11 33.83 -33.35
CA MET A 57 -9.09 33.29 -32.00
C MET A 57 -7.87 33.83 -31.23
N ASN A 58 -8.09 34.41 -30.05
CA ASN A 58 -7.00 34.81 -29.19
C ASN A 58 -6.39 33.58 -28.47
N PHE A 59 -5.18 33.73 -27.90
CA PHE A 59 -4.48 32.63 -27.21
C PHE A 59 -5.30 31.98 -26.10
N VAL A 60 -6.02 32.78 -25.30
CA VAL A 60 -6.78 32.27 -24.15
C VAL A 60 -7.95 31.40 -24.63
N GLU A 61 -8.65 31.83 -25.65
CA GLU A 61 -9.75 31.09 -26.26
C GLU A 61 -9.24 29.81 -26.95
N ALA A 62 -8.13 29.88 -27.66
CA ALA A 62 -7.48 28.73 -28.28
C ALA A 62 -7.03 27.70 -27.21
N ALA A 63 -6.46 28.18 -26.10
CA ALA A 63 -6.06 27.34 -24.98
C ALA A 63 -7.27 26.66 -24.31
N TRP A 64 -8.36 27.43 -24.13
CA TRP A 64 -9.59 26.89 -23.56
C TRP A 64 -10.21 25.81 -24.45
N LYS A 65 -10.33 26.05 -25.75
CA LYS A 65 -10.86 25.06 -26.71
C LYS A 65 -9.97 23.80 -26.76
N SER A 66 -8.64 23.98 -26.72
CA SER A 66 -7.68 22.86 -26.69
C SER A 66 -7.78 22.06 -25.38
N LEU A 67 -7.98 22.72 -24.25
CA LEU A 67 -8.19 22.06 -22.96
C LEU A 67 -9.51 21.27 -22.96
N MET A 68 -10.61 21.88 -23.41
CA MET A 68 -11.91 21.18 -23.52
C MET A 68 -11.80 19.96 -24.44
N ARG A 69 -11.07 20.08 -25.55
CA ARG A 69 -10.82 18.98 -26.49
C ARG A 69 -9.99 17.85 -25.86
N THR A 70 -9.01 18.19 -25.02
CA THR A 70 -8.19 17.21 -24.31
C THR A 70 -9.03 16.40 -23.31
N LEU A 71 -10.03 17.04 -22.68
CA LEU A 71 -10.91 16.42 -21.70
C LEU A 71 -12.08 15.66 -22.32
N ASP A 72 -12.65 16.21 -23.40
CA ASP A 72 -13.82 15.64 -24.07
C ASP A 72 -13.64 15.61 -25.61
N PRO A 73 -13.32 14.44 -26.17
CA PRO A 73 -13.25 14.24 -27.62
C PRO A 73 -14.57 14.54 -28.35
N GLY A 74 -15.72 14.47 -27.67
CA GLY A 74 -17.05 14.71 -28.25
C GLY A 74 -17.22 16.12 -28.82
N THR A 75 -16.39 17.08 -28.42
CA THR A 75 -16.42 18.47 -28.93
C THR A 75 -16.01 18.58 -30.41
N MET A 76 -15.58 17.51 -31.08
CA MET A 76 -15.22 17.46 -32.48
C MET A 76 -16.37 17.79 -33.45
N GLY A 77 -17.61 17.56 -33.04
CA GLY A 77 -18.77 17.64 -33.94
C GLY A 77 -19.04 19.01 -34.53
N GLY A 78 -18.54 20.07 -33.90
CA GLY A 78 -18.69 21.46 -34.40
C GLY A 78 -17.51 22.00 -35.20
N ASP A 79 -16.46 21.20 -35.45
CA ASP A 79 -15.27 21.70 -36.12
C ASP A 79 -15.52 21.98 -37.59
N THR A 80 -15.09 23.16 -38.05
CA THR A 80 -15.08 23.57 -39.47
C THR A 80 -13.64 23.85 -39.95
N GLY A 81 -13.41 23.88 -41.24
CA GLY A 81 -12.08 24.09 -41.81
C GLY A 81 -11.07 22.96 -41.60
N TRP A 82 -10.45 22.48 -42.67
CA TRP A 82 -9.52 21.32 -42.59
C TRP A 82 -8.27 21.61 -41.77
N GLY A 83 -7.74 22.86 -41.82
CA GLY A 83 -6.56 23.22 -41.00
C GLY A 83 -6.82 23.12 -39.53
N PHE A 84 -7.96 23.64 -39.03
CA PHE A 84 -8.39 23.54 -37.66
C PHE A 84 -8.63 22.07 -37.25
N ARG A 85 -9.33 21.28 -38.07
CA ARG A 85 -9.60 19.84 -37.83
C ARG A 85 -8.33 19.04 -37.63
N ILE A 86 -7.29 19.25 -38.46
CA ILE A 86 -6.04 18.49 -38.36
C ILE A 86 -5.32 18.78 -37.02
N ILE A 87 -5.22 20.08 -36.65
CA ILE A 87 -4.56 20.49 -35.41
C ILE A 87 -5.33 19.90 -34.20
N MET A 88 -6.65 20.07 -34.22
CA MET A 88 -7.49 19.59 -33.11
C MET A 88 -7.60 18.07 -33.05
N LEU A 89 -7.45 17.35 -34.15
CA LEU A 89 -7.30 15.91 -34.16
C LEU A 89 -6.03 15.48 -33.41
N GLY A 90 -4.91 16.20 -33.60
CA GLY A 90 -3.69 15.97 -32.82
C GLY A 90 -3.91 16.17 -31.33
N VAL A 91 -4.62 17.25 -30.95
CA VAL A 91 -5.00 17.51 -29.54
C VAL A 91 -5.89 16.39 -28.99
N THR A 92 -6.87 15.94 -29.77
CA THR A 92 -7.77 14.85 -29.38
C THR A 92 -7.01 13.54 -29.12
N LEU A 93 -6.13 13.13 -30.04
CA LEU A 93 -5.33 11.92 -29.89
C LEU A 93 -4.39 12.03 -28.67
N GLY A 94 -3.74 13.18 -28.49
CA GLY A 94 -2.91 13.45 -27.33
C GLY A 94 -3.71 13.43 -26.02
N GLY A 95 -4.90 14.03 -26.03
CA GLY A 95 -5.83 14.03 -24.88
C GLY A 95 -6.28 12.63 -24.49
N ILE A 96 -6.73 11.82 -25.46
CA ILE A 96 -7.12 10.42 -25.24
C ILE A 96 -5.96 9.63 -24.61
N PHE A 97 -4.73 9.82 -25.13
CA PHE A 97 -3.55 9.14 -24.56
C PHE A 97 -3.29 9.56 -23.11
N ILE A 98 -3.33 10.88 -22.82
CA ILE A 98 -3.09 11.41 -21.48
C ILE A 98 -4.16 10.88 -20.49
N VAL A 99 -5.45 10.99 -20.84
CA VAL A 99 -6.57 10.56 -19.99
C VAL A 99 -6.54 9.05 -19.77
N SER A 100 -6.32 8.27 -20.82
CA SER A 100 -6.21 6.80 -20.69
C SER A 100 -5.05 6.38 -19.79
N THR A 101 -3.89 7.04 -19.94
CA THR A 101 -2.73 6.79 -19.07
C THR A 101 -3.03 7.19 -17.62
N LEU A 102 -3.68 8.33 -17.40
CA LEU A 102 -4.10 8.76 -16.06
C LEU A 102 -5.01 7.74 -15.38
N ILE A 103 -6.02 7.23 -16.10
CA ILE A 103 -6.91 6.17 -15.59
C ILE A 103 -6.11 4.92 -15.22
N GLY A 104 -5.17 4.51 -16.07
CA GLY A 104 -4.30 3.36 -15.78
C GLY A 104 -3.44 3.54 -14.53
N VAL A 105 -2.84 4.73 -14.36
CA VAL A 105 -2.03 5.07 -13.18
C VAL A 105 -2.88 5.09 -11.90
N LEU A 106 -4.08 5.68 -11.96
CA LEU A 106 -5.02 5.69 -10.82
C LEU A 106 -5.47 4.28 -10.45
N ALA A 107 -5.86 3.47 -11.43
CA ALA A 107 -6.27 2.08 -11.20
C ALA A 107 -5.15 1.25 -10.57
N SER A 108 -3.91 1.39 -11.09
CA SER A 108 -2.73 0.72 -10.52
C SER A 108 -2.44 1.17 -9.08
N GLY A 109 -2.52 2.48 -8.81
CA GLY A 109 -2.33 3.03 -7.47
C GLY A 109 -3.36 2.54 -6.45
N ILE A 110 -4.63 2.46 -6.85
CA ILE A 110 -5.71 1.91 -6.03
C ILE A 110 -5.48 0.41 -5.78
N SER A 111 -5.13 -0.36 -6.82
CA SER A 111 -4.88 -1.80 -6.71
C SER A 111 -3.71 -2.08 -5.75
N SER A 112 -2.61 -1.33 -5.86
CA SER A 112 -1.46 -1.45 -4.95
C SER A 112 -1.87 -1.16 -3.50
N LYS A 113 -2.67 -0.11 -3.28
CA LYS A 113 -3.14 0.23 -1.93
C LYS A 113 -4.08 -0.82 -1.35
N LEU A 114 -4.96 -1.39 -2.18
CA LEU A 114 -5.82 -2.50 -1.76
C LEU A 114 -5.00 -3.74 -1.39
N GLU A 115 -3.96 -4.05 -2.16
CA GLU A 115 -3.05 -5.15 -1.86
C GLU A 115 -2.31 -4.95 -0.54
N ASP A 116 -1.79 -3.74 -0.26
CA ASP A 116 -1.17 -3.42 1.03
C ASP A 116 -2.14 -3.60 2.21
N LEU A 117 -3.40 -3.18 2.04
CA LEU A 117 -4.45 -3.39 3.05
C LEU A 117 -4.79 -4.88 3.23
N ARG A 118 -4.81 -5.65 2.14
CA ARG A 118 -5.03 -7.11 2.19
C ARG A 118 -3.88 -7.84 2.88
N LYS A 119 -2.64 -7.41 2.66
CA LYS A 119 -1.45 -7.94 3.36
C LYS A 119 -1.46 -7.63 4.87
N GLY A 120 -2.37 -6.77 5.34
CA GLY A 120 -2.55 -6.55 6.77
C GLY A 120 -1.43 -5.74 7.43
N HIS A 121 -0.83 -4.78 6.73
CA HIS A 121 0.20 -3.87 7.28
C HIS A 121 -0.36 -2.64 8.00
N SER A 122 -1.67 -2.62 8.33
CA SER A 122 -2.27 -1.51 9.07
C SER A 122 -2.06 -1.68 10.58
N PHE A 123 -1.73 -0.57 11.27
CA PHE A 123 -1.50 -0.53 12.71
C PHE A 123 -2.73 -0.96 13.50
N VAL A 124 -2.52 -1.75 14.56
CA VAL A 124 -3.56 -2.22 15.49
C VAL A 124 -3.69 -1.22 16.63
N VAL A 125 -4.89 -0.62 16.75
CA VAL A 125 -5.19 0.41 17.77
C VAL A 125 -5.80 -0.15 19.05
N GLU A 126 -6.09 -1.43 19.07
CA GLU A 126 -6.67 -2.14 20.22
C GLU A 126 -5.69 -2.18 21.39
N LYS A 127 -6.28 -2.11 22.61
CA LYS A 127 -5.54 -2.20 23.87
C LYS A 127 -6.00 -3.38 24.69
N ASN A 128 -5.17 -3.84 25.61
CA ASN A 128 -5.45 -4.96 26.51
C ASN A 128 -5.81 -6.26 25.76
N HIS A 129 -5.27 -6.43 24.56
CA HIS A 129 -5.46 -7.59 23.70
C HIS A 129 -4.47 -8.72 24.04
N THR A 130 -4.78 -9.94 23.64
CA THR A 130 -3.83 -11.05 23.63
C THR A 130 -3.13 -11.04 22.27
N LEU A 131 -1.80 -10.93 22.27
CA LEU A 131 -0.98 -10.97 21.07
C LEU A 131 -0.43 -12.38 20.87
N ILE A 132 -0.59 -12.95 19.67
CA ILE A 132 0.02 -14.22 19.27
C ILE A 132 1.05 -13.94 18.19
N LEU A 133 2.29 -14.32 18.43
CA LEU A 133 3.41 -14.19 17.49
C LEU A 133 3.76 -15.57 16.94
N GLY A 134 3.73 -15.71 15.62
CA GLY A 134 3.95 -16.96 14.91
C GLY A 134 2.65 -17.59 14.41
N TRP A 135 2.81 -18.49 13.44
CA TRP A 135 1.71 -19.25 12.84
C TRP A 135 2.09 -20.73 12.74
N SER A 136 1.31 -21.58 13.34
CA SER A 136 1.43 -23.04 13.25
C SER A 136 0.07 -23.69 13.52
N GLU A 137 -0.08 -24.98 13.29
CA GLU A 137 -1.32 -25.71 13.57
C GLU A 137 -1.77 -25.62 15.05
N LYS A 138 -0.86 -25.32 15.97
CA LYS A 138 -1.15 -25.17 17.40
C LYS A 138 -1.95 -23.91 17.72
N ILE A 139 -2.04 -22.94 16.78
CA ILE A 139 -2.79 -21.70 17.00
C ILE A 139 -4.29 -21.96 17.20
N PHE A 140 -4.86 -22.95 16.53
CA PHE A 140 -6.30 -23.19 16.56
C PHE A 140 -6.80 -23.65 17.94
N PRO A 141 -6.20 -24.67 18.62
CA PRO A 141 -6.57 -25.00 19.99
C PRO A 141 -6.33 -23.83 20.94
N ILE A 142 -5.25 -23.06 20.78
CA ILE A 142 -4.97 -21.89 21.63
C ILE A 142 -6.06 -20.84 21.47
N ILE A 143 -6.46 -20.52 20.24
CA ILE A 143 -7.58 -19.59 20.01
C ILE A 143 -8.85 -20.13 20.67
N SER A 144 -9.18 -21.41 20.49
CA SER A 144 -10.38 -22.00 21.09
C SER A 144 -10.43 -21.85 22.60
N GLU A 145 -9.32 -22.10 23.30
CA GLU A 145 -9.21 -21.90 24.76
C GLU A 145 -9.30 -20.41 25.14
N LEU A 146 -8.69 -19.53 24.36
CA LEU A 146 -8.79 -18.09 24.59
C LEU A 146 -10.22 -17.57 24.39
N LEU A 147 -11.00 -18.12 23.47
CA LEU A 147 -12.41 -17.78 23.28
C LEU A 147 -13.24 -18.11 24.52
N ILE A 148 -12.97 -19.26 25.15
CA ILE A 148 -13.61 -19.67 26.40
C ILE A 148 -13.19 -18.75 27.56
N ALA A 149 -11.88 -18.49 27.69
CA ALA A 149 -11.35 -17.59 28.72
C ALA A 149 -11.83 -16.14 28.61
N ASN A 150 -12.15 -15.72 27.39
CA ASN A 150 -12.60 -14.37 27.09
C ASN A 150 -14.13 -14.18 27.22
N GLU A 151 -14.90 -15.21 27.46
CA GLU A 151 -16.38 -15.18 27.44
C GLU A 151 -16.98 -14.10 28.35
N ASN A 152 -16.34 -13.86 29.51
CA ASN A 152 -16.77 -12.87 30.50
C ASN A 152 -16.08 -11.49 30.33
N GLN A 153 -15.31 -11.28 29.28
CA GLN A 153 -14.60 -10.02 29.06
C GLN A 153 -15.40 -9.07 28.15
N LYS A 154 -15.24 -7.77 28.40
CA LYS A 154 -15.83 -6.74 27.53
C LYS A 154 -14.93 -6.52 26.32
N LYS A 155 -15.45 -6.83 25.11
CA LYS A 155 -14.76 -6.63 23.82
C LYS A 155 -13.35 -7.23 23.77
N PRO A 156 -13.20 -8.53 24.04
CA PRO A 156 -11.90 -9.17 23.98
C PRO A 156 -11.35 -9.18 22.54
N VAL A 157 -10.04 -9.02 22.41
CA VAL A 157 -9.36 -8.99 21.11
C VAL A 157 -8.15 -9.92 21.16
N ILE A 158 -8.00 -10.73 20.12
CA ILE A 158 -6.81 -11.52 19.83
C ILE A 158 -6.17 -10.91 18.57
N VAL A 159 -4.90 -10.56 18.66
CA VAL A 159 -4.10 -10.08 17.52
C VAL A 159 -3.07 -11.14 17.17
N ILE A 160 -2.93 -11.45 15.90
CA ILE A 160 -2.04 -12.49 15.40
C ILE A 160 -1.07 -11.87 14.40
N LEU A 161 0.24 -12.09 14.57
CA LEU A 161 1.28 -11.76 13.61
C LEU A 161 1.94 -13.04 13.12
N GLY A 162 1.89 -13.30 11.83
CA GLY A 162 2.49 -14.49 11.21
C GLY A 162 3.06 -14.21 9.83
N HIS A 163 3.96 -15.06 9.37
CA HIS A 163 4.55 -14.97 8.03
C HIS A 163 3.59 -15.32 6.89
N LYS A 164 2.39 -15.76 7.23
CA LYS A 164 1.36 -16.13 6.28
C LYS A 164 0.54 -14.91 5.83
N ASP A 165 -0.04 -14.99 4.63
CA ASP A 165 -0.96 -13.94 4.16
C ASP A 165 -2.14 -13.77 5.12
N LYS A 166 -2.52 -12.53 5.37
CA LYS A 166 -3.61 -12.19 6.30
C LYS A 166 -4.92 -12.85 5.92
N VAL A 167 -5.28 -12.84 4.63
CA VAL A 167 -6.56 -13.40 4.15
C VAL A 167 -6.56 -14.91 4.33
N GLU A 168 -5.44 -15.58 4.03
CA GLU A 168 -5.32 -17.02 4.27
C GLU A 168 -5.43 -17.37 5.76
N MET A 169 -4.81 -16.59 6.64
CA MET A 169 -4.93 -16.79 8.09
C MET A 169 -6.39 -16.63 8.56
N GLU A 170 -7.08 -15.59 8.09
CA GLU A 170 -8.48 -15.31 8.43
C GLU A 170 -9.40 -16.43 7.91
N ASP A 171 -9.19 -16.92 6.69
CA ASP A 171 -9.99 -18.00 6.08
C ASP A 171 -9.79 -19.34 6.81
N GLU A 172 -8.55 -19.66 7.21
CA GLU A 172 -8.29 -20.88 7.99
C GLU A 172 -8.89 -20.83 9.39
N ILE A 173 -8.82 -19.66 10.04
CA ILE A 173 -9.47 -19.48 11.35
C ILE A 173 -10.98 -19.64 11.21
N LEU A 174 -11.59 -18.99 10.22
CA LEU A 174 -13.03 -19.09 9.98
C LEU A 174 -13.48 -20.52 9.67
N THR A 175 -12.66 -21.28 8.93
CA THR A 175 -12.93 -22.66 8.58
C THR A 175 -12.86 -23.59 9.78
N LYS A 176 -11.83 -23.44 10.63
CA LYS A 176 -11.59 -24.32 11.77
C LYS A 176 -12.32 -23.88 13.06
N ILE A 177 -12.60 -22.57 13.16
CA ILE A 177 -13.27 -21.94 14.32
C ILE A 177 -14.36 -21.00 13.79
N PRO A 178 -15.51 -21.52 13.32
CA PRO A 178 -16.55 -20.72 12.69
C PRO A 178 -17.28 -19.77 13.65
N ASP A 179 -17.25 -20.03 14.97
CA ASP A 179 -17.85 -19.17 15.99
C ASP A 179 -16.78 -18.61 16.92
N THR A 180 -16.44 -17.34 16.75
CA THR A 180 -15.51 -16.63 17.63
C THR A 180 -16.18 -15.96 18.84
N LYS A 181 -17.47 -16.24 19.07
CA LYS A 181 -18.29 -15.67 20.17
C LYS A 181 -18.18 -14.12 20.17
N THR A 182 -17.77 -13.54 21.30
CA THR A 182 -17.61 -12.09 21.49
C THR A 182 -16.19 -11.58 21.17
N THR A 183 -15.25 -12.48 20.85
CA THR A 183 -13.84 -12.14 20.64
C THR A 183 -13.57 -11.71 19.19
N LYS A 184 -13.00 -10.53 19.05
CA LYS A 184 -12.51 -10.04 17.74
C LYS A 184 -11.12 -10.63 17.48
N ILE A 185 -10.92 -11.25 16.31
CA ILE A 185 -9.62 -11.75 15.86
C ILE A 185 -9.11 -10.82 14.77
N ILE A 186 -7.86 -10.41 14.87
CA ILE A 186 -7.18 -9.50 13.92
C ILE A 186 -5.89 -10.16 13.48
N CYS A 187 -5.79 -10.51 12.19
CA CYS A 187 -4.58 -11.06 11.61
C CYS A 187 -3.72 -9.97 10.94
N ARG A 188 -2.41 -10.11 11.08
CA ARG A 188 -1.39 -9.29 10.43
C ARG A 188 -0.33 -10.17 9.82
N SER A 189 0.07 -9.85 8.60
CA SER A 189 1.16 -10.54 7.90
C SER A 189 2.47 -9.82 8.18
N GLY A 190 3.49 -10.55 8.63
CA GLY A 190 4.79 -9.97 8.92
C GLY A 190 5.71 -10.90 9.69
N SER A 191 6.92 -10.42 9.95
CA SER A 191 7.96 -11.13 10.68
C SER A 191 7.88 -10.85 12.17
N THR A 192 7.90 -11.89 12.98
CA THR A 192 7.89 -11.78 14.46
C THR A 192 9.22 -11.29 15.05
N ILE A 193 10.24 -11.14 14.19
CA ILE A 193 11.58 -10.66 14.57
C ILE A 193 11.91 -9.26 14.01
N ASP A 194 11.08 -8.74 13.10
CA ASP A 194 11.24 -7.38 12.57
C ASP A 194 10.51 -6.37 13.47
N LEU A 195 11.23 -5.32 13.89
CA LEU A 195 10.69 -4.32 14.81
C LEU A 195 9.52 -3.54 14.20
N ASN A 196 9.55 -3.26 12.88
CA ASN A 196 8.47 -2.52 12.22
C ASN A 196 7.19 -3.35 12.17
N ASP A 197 7.31 -4.66 11.88
CA ASP A 197 6.17 -5.56 11.85
C ASP A 197 5.59 -5.79 13.26
N LEU A 198 6.46 -5.85 14.28
CA LEU A 198 6.03 -5.93 15.66
C LEU A 198 5.28 -4.66 16.12
N GLU A 199 5.72 -3.47 15.70
CA GLU A 199 5.01 -2.23 16.02
C GLU A 199 3.58 -2.22 15.45
N ILE A 200 3.35 -2.82 14.28
CA ILE A 200 2.01 -2.89 13.66
C ILE A 200 0.99 -3.57 14.57
N VAL A 201 1.42 -4.56 15.36
CA VAL A 201 0.52 -5.33 16.25
C VAL A 201 0.41 -4.78 17.67
N ASN A 202 1.01 -3.61 17.92
CA ASN A 202 0.93 -2.88 19.19
C ASN A 202 1.25 -3.74 20.43
N PRO A 203 2.44 -4.30 20.55
CA PRO A 203 2.82 -5.17 21.66
C PRO A 203 2.83 -4.43 23.00
N HIS A 204 3.01 -3.11 22.98
CA HIS A 204 3.14 -2.27 24.17
C HIS A 204 1.84 -2.13 24.97
N ASP A 205 0.69 -2.18 24.29
CA ASP A 205 -0.63 -2.15 24.92
C ASP A 205 -1.26 -3.56 25.06
N SER A 206 -0.50 -4.63 24.78
CA SER A 206 -0.99 -6.01 24.97
C SER A 206 -1.08 -6.41 26.45
N ARG A 207 -2.06 -7.25 26.78
CA ARG A 207 -2.20 -7.87 28.10
C ARG A 207 -1.23 -9.04 28.26
N SER A 208 -1.10 -9.87 27.24
CA SER A 208 -0.23 -11.04 27.21
C SER A 208 0.24 -11.29 25.79
N ILE A 209 1.42 -11.85 25.65
CA ILE A 209 2.06 -12.20 24.39
C ILE A 209 2.33 -13.71 24.40
N ILE A 210 1.78 -14.40 23.41
CA ILE A 210 2.02 -15.85 23.21
C ILE A 210 2.93 -15.97 21.99
N ILE A 211 4.07 -16.63 22.13
CA ILE A 211 5.02 -16.83 21.05
C ILE A 211 5.05 -18.31 20.68
N LEU A 212 4.64 -18.60 19.46
CA LEU A 212 4.59 -19.96 18.92
C LEU A 212 5.87 -20.26 18.15
N SER A 213 6.36 -21.47 18.31
CA SER A 213 7.41 -22.00 17.45
C SER A 213 6.88 -22.17 16.02
N GLN A 214 7.72 -21.86 15.05
CA GLN A 214 7.40 -22.06 13.63
C GLN A 214 7.99 -23.40 13.19
N ASP A 215 7.34 -24.03 12.20
CA ASP A 215 7.86 -25.25 11.61
C ASP A 215 9.21 -24.95 10.91
N GLY A 216 10.26 -25.70 11.25
CA GLY A 216 11.59 -25.49 10.69
C GLY A 216 12.65 -26.36 11.34
N SER A 217 13.89 -26.25 10.90
CA SER A 217 15.04 -27.01 11.42
C SER A 217 15.43 -26.62 12.85
N ASP A 218 15.07 -25.42 13.28
CA ASP A 218 15.41 -24.91 14.61
C ASP A 218 14.29 -23.96 15.12
N PRO A 219 13.18 -24.52 15.59
CA PRO A 219 11.98 -23.76 15.97
C PRO A 219 12.22 -22.79 17.13
N ASP A 220 13.09 -23.13 18.09
CA ASP A 220 13.34 -22.32 19.28
C ASP A 220 14.10 -21.03 18.96
N ILE A 221 14.95 -21.03 17.92
CA ILE A 221 15.69 -19.82 17.51
C ILE A 221 14.73 -18.71 17.10
N SER A 222 13.65 -19.03 16.42
CA SER A 222 12.64 -18.04 16.02
C SER A 222 11.94 -17.42 17.23
N VAL A 223 11.65 -18.23 18.25
CA VAL A 223 11.02 -17.81 19.51
C VAL A 223 11.98 -16.90 20.29
N ILE A 224 13.23 -17.32 20.48
CA ILE A 224 14.27 -16.53 21.17
C ILE A 224 14.48 -15.17 20.50
N LYS A 225 14.59 -15.15 19.16
CA LYS A 225 14.71 -13.89 18.40
C LYS A 225 13.48 -12.98 18.57
N SER A 226 12.29 -13.54 18.62
CA SER A 226 11.06 -12.77 18.85
C SER A 226 11.02 -12.18 20.26
N ILE A 227 11.46 -12.92 21.29
CA ILE A 227 11.61 -12.40 22.66
C ILE A 227 12.62 -11.25 22.66
N LEU A 228 13.79 -11.43 22.06
CA LEU A 228 14.82 -10.38 21.96
C LEU A 228 14.30 -9.13 21.23
N ALA A 229 13.56 -9.29 20.15
CA ALA A 229 12.99 -8.17 19.41
C ALA A 229 11.97 -7.37 20.26
N LEU A 230 11.17 -8.06 21.08
CA LEU A 230 10.24 -7.41 22.01
C LEU A 230 10.96 -6.70 23.15
N THR A 231 11.91 -7.38 23.81
CA THR A 231 12.56 -6.89 25.02
C THR A 231 13.62 -5.83 24.76
N ASN A 232 14.26 -5.83 23.60
CA ASN A 232 15.21 -4.81 23.17
C ASN A 232 14.62 -3.70 22.29
N ASN A 233 13.29 -3.67 22.17
CA ASN A 233 12.64 -2.60 21.41
C ASN A 233 12.88 -1.24 22.09
N PRO A 234 13.40 -0.21 21.36
CA PRO A 234 13.60 1.13 21.91
C PRO A 234 12.33 1.79 22.48
N ASN A 235 11.18 1.42 21.94
CA ASN A 235 9.87 1.97 22.32
C ASN A 235 9.16 1.11 23.37
N ARG A 236 9.84 0.09 23.94
CA ARG A 236 9.18 -0.83 24.88
C ARG A 236 8.59 -0.08 26.09
N ARG A 237 7.44 -0.58 26.59
CA ARG A 237 6.88 -0.09 27.85
C ARG A 237 7.81 -0.41 29.03
N LYS A 238 7.68 0.38 30.12
CA LYS A 238 8.51 0.20 31.33
C LYS A 238 8.18 -1.07 32.09
N GLU A 239 6.89 -1.46 32.10
CA GLU A 239 6.44 -2.68 32.75
C GLU A 239 6.86 -3.91 31.92
N PRO A 240 7.26 -5.01 32.62
CA PRO A 240 7.56 -6.28 31.94
C PRO A 240 6.38 -6.78 31.09
N TYR A 241 6.67 -7.42 29.98
CA TYR A 241 5.67 -8.13 29.22
C TYR A 241 5.31 -9.44 29.91
N HIS A 242 4.05 -9.84 29.86
CA HIS A 242 3.64 -11.18 30.19
C HIS A 242 3.79 -12.06 28.95
N ILE A 243 4.92 -12.76 28.84
CA ILE A 243 5.26 -13.61 27.70
C ILE A 243 5.06 -15.06 28.06
N VAL A 244 4.36 -15.80 27.19
CA VAL A 244 4.24 -17.26 27.20
C VAL A 244 4.87 -17.74 25.90
N ALA A 245 5.98 -18.43 25.97
CA ALA A 245 6.74 -18.87 24.80
C ALA A 245 6.81 -20.40 24.72
N GLU A 246 6.66 -20.92 23.53
CA GLU A 246 6.85 -22.32 23.22
C GLU A 246 8.33 -22.61 22.98
N ILE A 247 8.95 -23.44 23.83
CA ILE A 247 10.34 -23.89 23.69
C ILE A 247 10.36 -25.40 23.68
N SER A 248 11.02 -26.00 22.70
CA SER A 248 11.11 -27.45 22.51
C SER A 248 12.33 -28.06 23.20
N ASP A 249 13.47 -27.37 23.20
CA ASP A 249 14.71 -27.84 23.83
C ASP A 249 14.89 -27.18 25.20
N ASN A 250 15.09 -28.02 26.22
CA ASN A 250 15.25 -27.57 27.61
C ASN A 250 16.51 -26.68 27.80
N ASN A 251 17.56 -26.85 26.97
CA ASN A 251 18.74 -25.97 27.00
C ASN A 251 18.42 -24.56 26.54
N ASN A 252 17.50 -24.39 25.60
CA ASN A 252 17.06 -23.10 25.08
C ASN A 252 16.11 -22.37 26.06
N LYS A 253 15.50 -23.09 26.99
CA LYS A 253 14.61 -22.54 28.02
C LYS A 253 15.36 -21.56 28.92
N GLU A 254 16.53 -21.92 29.43
CA GLU A 254 17.36 -21.05 30.29
C GLU A 254 17.74 -19.75 29.56
N VAL A 255 18.07 -19.86 28.27
CA VAL A 255 18.38 -18.68 27.43
C VAL A 255 17.15 -17.80 27.28
N ALA A 256 15.97 -18.38 26.99
CA ALA A 256 14.72 -17.64 26.84
C ALA A 256 14.33 -16.91 28.15
N GLU A 257 14.48 -17.56 29.33
CA GLU A 257 14.20 -16.95 30.64
C GLU A 257 15.16 -15.80 30.99
N MET A 258 16.44 -15.87 30.55
CA MET A 258 17.41 -14.79 30.79
C MET A 258 17.11 -13.51 29.99
N ILE A 259 16.44 -13.61 28.86
CA ILE A 259 16.20 -12.47 27.95
C ILE A 259 14.76 -11.92 28.01
N ALA A 260 13.84 -12.63 28.67
CA ALA A 260 12.46 -12.21 28.85
C ALA A 260 12.31 -11.24 30.01
#